data_873d85e39180b0b730207366b049a10a
#
_entry.id   873d85e39180b0b730207366b049a10a
#
_cell.length_a   1.000
_cell.length_b   1.000
_cell.length_c   1.000
_cell.angle_alpha   90.00
_cell.angle_beta   90.00
_cell.angle_gamma   90.00
#
_symmetry.space_group_name_H-M   'P 1'
#
loop_
_entity.id
_entity.type
_entity.pdbx_description
1 polymer ?
#
loop_
_entity_poly.entity_id
_entity_poly.type
_entity_poly.pdbx_seq_one_letter_code
_entity_poly.pdbx_strand_id
1 'polypeptide(L)'
;MPEFFSKNEYKYPSNPLDTPFTQSTSENGFFEYITQSSERLTVFQQHLAAKSLAWPKYLDDATFVQENLIKGAKTDGDAVFLVDVGGGAGHDLQELAQKHSDLPGKLVLQDLEGPIGEAKASKLSEKIELQEHDFFSEQPVKGNGSDINVLCVLTTPGARAYYFKSVLHDWPDDKSLEILKHLKDALEPGYSKLLINERVIPPTGAHWLSTGLDITMMALFGAKERTEEDWRQLLGLAGLKIVKIWTWEPAAESLIEAEQA
;
A
#
# COMPACT_ATOMS: atom_id res chain seq x y z
N MET A 1 -7.01 4.14 -26.71
CA MET A 1 -7.02 5.44 -25.98
C MET A 1 -7.71 6.58 -26.75
N PRO A 2 -7.38 6.96 -28.01
CA PRO A 2 -8.03 8.11 -28.65
C PRO A 2 -9.56 8.05 -28.73
N GLU A 3 -10.10 6.88 -29.05
CA GLU A 3 -11.55 6.68 -29.10
C GLU A 3 -12.24 6.81 -27.75
N PHE A 4 -11.60 6.30 -26.68
CA PHE A 4 -12.09 6.47 -25.32
C PHE A 4 -12.21 7.94 -24.94
N PHE A 5 -11.13 8.72 -25.12
CA PHE A 5 -11.13 10.12 -24.78
C PHE A 5 -12.09 10.94 -25.63
N SER A 6 -12.22 10.62 -26.92
CA SER A 6 -13.19 11.31 -27.78
C SER A 6 -14.64 11.11 -27.31
N LYS A 7 -14.98 9.90 -26.82
CA LYS A 7 -16.31 9.59 -26.27
C LYS A 7 -16.55 10.23 -24.90
N ASN A 8 -15.49 10.38 -24.11
CA ASN A 8 -15.57 10.90 -22.74
C ASN A 8 -15.21 12.38 -22.62
N GLU A 9 -15.34 13.14 -23.71
CA GLU A 9 -15.09 14.61 -23.74
C GLU A 9 -13.70 14.98 -23.21
N TYR A 10 -12.71 14.09 -23.39
CA TYR A 10 -11.33 14.25 -22.89
C TYR A 10 -11.22 14.39 -21.38
N LYS A 11 -12.22 13.89 -20.64
CA LYS A 11 -12.15 13.85 -19.18
C LYS A 11 -11.26 12.71 -18.71
N TYR A 12 -10.59 12.92 -17.56
CA TYR A 12 -9.80 11.90 -16.92
C TYR A 12 -10.71 10.81 -16.38
N PRO A 13 -10.45 9.50 -16.64
CA PRO A 13 -11.25 8.43 -16.08
C PRO A 13 -11.05 8.37 -14.56
N SER A 14 -12.13 8.22 -13.81
CA SER A 14 -12.15 8.10 -12.35
C SER A 14 -12.96 6.89 -11.88
N ASN A 15 -13.33 6.02 -12.82
CA ASN A 15 -14.03 4.77 -12.52
C ASN A 15 -13.21 3.60 -13.06
N PRO A 16 -12.74 2.66 -12.21
CA PRO A 16 -11.93 1.52 -12.66
C PRO A 16 -12.67 0.56 -13.62
N LEU A 17 -14.01 0.66 -13.68
CA LEU A 17 -14.84 -0.10 -14.61
C LEU A 17 -15.12 0.64 -15.93
N ASP A 18 -14.66 1.88 -16.08
CA ASP A 18 -14.80 2.70 -17.29
C ASP A 18 -13.47 3.35 -17.65
N THR A 19 -12.57 2.56 -18.20
CA THR A 19 -11.21 2.93 -18.56
C THR A 19 -10.92 2.59 -20.02
N PRO A 20 -9.84 3.11 -20.64
CA PRO A 20 -9.37 2.65 -21.92
C PRO A 20 -9.16 1.13 -22.00
N PHE A 21 -8.73 0.50 -20.90
CA PHE A 21 -8.53 -0.94 -20.79
C PHE A 21 -9.86 -1.69 -20.87
N THR A 22 -10.82 -1.36 -20.01
CA THR A 22 -12.13 -2.04 -19.96
C THR A 22 -12.90 -1.88 -21.28
N GLN A 23 -12.82 -0.70 -21.92
CA GLN A 23 -13.42 -0.48 -23.23
C GLN A 23 -12.79 -1.33 -24.33
N SER A 24 -11.46 -1.56 -24.28
CA SER A 24 -10.76 -2.31 -25.33
C SER A 24 -10.82 -3.82 -25.17
N THR A 25 -10.93 -4.32 -23.94
CA THR A 25 -10.95 -5.75 -23.62
C THR A 25 -12.35 -6.29 -23.38
N SER A 26 -13.32 -5.41 -23.09
CA SER A 26 -14.68 -5.78 -22.60
C SER A 26 -14.66 -6.53 -21.26
N GLU A 27 -13.59 -6.36 -20.48
CA GLU A 27 -13.43 -6.97 -19.15
C GLU A 27 -13.87 -5.99 -18.05
N ASN A 28 -14.18 -6.53 -16.86
CA ASN A 28 -14.66 -5.72 -15.73
C ASN A 28 -13.54 -5.02 -14.93
N GLY A 29 -12.31 -5.06 -15.39
CA GLY A 29 -11.17 -4.42 -14.78
C GLY A 29 -9.87 -5.21 -14.96
N PHE A 30 -8.75 -4.56 -14.67
CA PHE A 30 -7.44 -5.15 -14.90
C PHE A 30 -7.15 -6.33 -13.96
N PHE A 31 -7.46 -6.21 -12.67
CA PHE A 31 -7.19 -7.28 -11.71
C PHE A 31 -8.04 -8.52 -12.00
N GLU A 32 -9.32 -8.36 -12.34
CA GLU A 32 -10.15 -9.48 -12.74
C GLU A 32 -9.58 -10.17 -14.00
N TYR A 33 -9.16 -9.39 -14.98
CA TYR A 33 -8.55 -9.91 -16.21
C TYR A 33 -7.29 -10.74 -15.95
N ILE A 34 -6.38 -10.29 -15.08
CA ILE A 34 -5.15 -11.04 -14.81
C ILE A 34 -5.42 -12.31 -14.00
N THR A 35 -6.37 -12.29 -13.07
CA THR A 35 -6.70 -13.45 -12.22
C THR A 35 -7.43 -14.57 -12.95
N GLN A 36 -8.05 -14.30 -14.10
CA GLN A 36 -8.68 -15.32 -14.97
C GLN A 36 -7.67 -16.27 -15.62
N SER A 37 -6.37 -15.97 -15.59
CA SER A 37 -5.33 -16.79 -16.19
C SER A 37 -4.11 -16.89 -15.28
N SER A 38 -3.72 -18.11 -14.91
CA SER A 38 -2.51 -18.36 -14.12
C SER A 38 -1.24 -17.84 -14.80
N GLU A 39 -1.18 -17.88 -16.15
CA GLU A 39 -0.06 -17.33 -16.90
C GLU A 39 0.03 -15.81 -16.78
N ARG A 40 -1.11 -15.09 -16.95
CA ARG A 40 -1.16 -13.62 -16.80
C ARG A 40 -0.78 -13.20 -15.39
N LEU A 41 -1.32 -13.90 -14.40
CA LEU A 41 -1.01 -13.64 -12.99
C LEU A 41 0.48 -13.84 -12.72
N THR A 42 1.08 -14.94 -13.19
CA THR A 42 2.51 -15.22 -13.06
C THR A 42 3.37 -14.11 -13.70
N VAL A 43 3.03 -13.67 -14.91
CA VAL A 43 3.77 -12.59 -15.59
C VAL A 43 3.66 -11.28 -14.84
N PHE A 44 2.47 -10.96 -14.32
CA PHE A 44 2.27 -9.75 -13.52
C PHE A 44 3.09 -9.77 -12.22
N GLN A 45 3.10 -10.88 -11.51
CA GLN A 45 3.90 -11.06 -10.29
C GLN A 45 5.40 -10.98 -10.56
N GLN A 46 5.88 -11.57 -11.66
CA GLN A 46 7.28 -11.44 -12.07
C GLN A 46 7.65 -9.98 -12.39
N HIS A 47 6.72 -9.22 -12.99
CA HIS A 47 6.91 -7.80 -13.22
C HIS A 47 7.02 -7.02 -11.90
N LEU A 48 6.14 -7.28 -10.93
CA LEU A 48 6.19 -6.64 -9.61
C LEU A 48 7.48 -6.99 -8.85
N ALA A 49 7.91 -8.26 -8.89
CA ALA A 49 9.17 -8.67 -8.28
C ALA A 49 10.38 -7.98 -8.92
N ALA A 50 10.44 -7.90 -10.25
CA ALA A 50 11.50 -7.20 -10.96
C ALA A 50 11.50 -5.69 -10.65
N LYS A 51 10.33 -5.05 -10.58
CA LYS A 51 10.18 -3.64 -10.17
C LYS A 51 10.70 -3.44 -8.75
N SER A 52 10.37 -4.33 -7.83
CA SER A 52 10.80 -4.25 -6.43
C SER A 52 12.32 -4.31 -6.26
N LEU A 53 13.04 -5.01 -7.13
CA LEU A 53 14.50 -5.11 -7.09
C LEU A 53 15.21 -3.90 -7.73
N ALA A 54 14.51 -3.09 -8.50
CA ALA A 54 15.12 -2.02 -9.30
C ALA A 54 15.54 -0.79 -8.48
N TRP A 55 14.94 -0.57 -7.29
CA TRP A 55 15.12 0.63 -6.50
C TRP A 55 15.40 0.32 -5.03
N PRO A 56 16.20 1.17 -4.35
CA PRO A 56 16.38 1.09 -2.91
C PRO A 56 15.03 1.21 -2.18
N LYS A 57 14.86 0.45 -1.10
CA LYS A 57 13.66 0.50 -0.27
C LYS A 57 13.96 1.21 1.05
N TYR A 58 13.01 1.98 1.55
CA TYR A 58 13.17 2.67 2.84
C TYR A 58 13.26 1.69 4.01
N LEU A 59 12.58 0.55 3.93
CA LEU A 59 12.66 -0.50 4.94
C LEU A 59 14.03 -1.24 4.93
N ASP A 60 14.86 -1.02 3.92
CA ASP A 60 16.23 -1.54 3.85
C ASP A 60 17.25 -0.61 4.53
N ASP A 61 16.90 0.67 4.73
CA ASP A 61 17.77 1.64 5.39
C ASP A 61 17.76 1.42 6.90
N ALA A 62 18.85 0.86 7.41
CA ALA A 62 19.01 0.57 8.84
C ALA A 62 18.85 1.83 9.72
N THR A 63 19.31 2.99 9.26
CA THR A 63 19.16 4.25 9.99
C THR A 63 17.71 4.69 10.04
N PHE A 64 16.99 4.61 8.91
CA PHE A 64 15.57 4.92 8.86
C PHE A 64 14.77 3.99 9.79
N VAL A 65 14.99 2.68 9.68
CA VAL A 65 14.28 1.68 10.49
C VAL A 65 14.56 1.89 11.98
N GLN A 66 15.82 2.08 12.37
CA GLN A 66 16.21 2.28 13.76
C GLN A 66 15.61 3.56 14.35
N GLU A 67 15.77 4.70 13.70
CA GLU A 67 15.40 6.00 14.25
C GLU A 67 13.91 6.32 14.12
N ASN A 68 13.24 5.82 13.10
CA ASN A 68 11.85 6.18 12.83
C ASN A 68 10.84 5.09 13.18
N LEU A 69 11.24 3.81 13.21
CA LEU A 69 10.32 2.70 13.48
C LEU A 69 10.62 2.03 14.83
N ILE A 70 11.85 1.54 15.05
CA ILE A 70 12.20 0.80 16.28
C ILE A 70 12.17 1.71 17.49
N LYS A 71 12.70 2.92 17.37
CA LYS A 71 12.69 3.90 18.46
C LYS A 71 11.26 4.25 18.87
N GLY A 72 10.92 3.93 20.11
CA GLY A 72 9.59 4.11 20.67
C GLY A 72 8.57 3.04 20.32
N ALA A 73 8.98 1.95 19.65
CA ALA A 73 8.11 0.80 19.46
C ALA A 73 7.88 0.04 20.77
N LYS A 74 6.68 -0.53 20.91
CA LYS A 74 6.35 -1.45 22.01
C LYS A 74 7.17 -2.74 21.85
N THR A 75 7.60 -3.31 22.98
CA THR A 75 8.44 -4.52 23.01
C THR A 75 7.71 -5.72 23.61
N ASP A 76 6.41 -5.59 23.85
CA ASP A 76 5.58 -6.70 24.35
C ASP A 76 5.54 -7.82 23.31
N GLY A 77 5.57 -9.06 23.75
CA GLY A 77 5.67 -10.22 22.85
C GLY A 77 4.55 -10.35 21.81
N ASP A 78 3.40 -9.72 22.06
CA ASP A 78 2.24 -9.68 21.15
C ASP A 78 2.10 -8.37 20.37
N ALA A 79 2.99 -7.39 20.58
CA ALA A 79 2.96 -6.13 19.86
C ALA A 79 3.16 -6.35 18.36
N VAL A 80 2.35 -5.68 17.53
CA VAL A 80 2.54 -5.66 16.09
C VAL A 80 3.47 -4.50 15.74
N PHE A 81 4.60 -4.83 15.11
CA PHE A 81 5.57 -3.84 14.69
C PHE A 81 5.19 -3.21 13.35
N LEU A 82 4.87 -4.02 12.36
CA LEU A 82 4.51 -3.50 11.04
C LEU A 82 3.43 -4.38 10.40
N VAL A 83 2.42 -3.73 9.84
CA VAL A 83 1.40 -4.34 8.98
C VAL A 83 1.67 -3.89 7.54
N ASP A 84 1.93 -4.83 6.65
CA ASP A 84 2.07 -4.60 5.20
C ASP A 84 0.71 -4.86 4.54
N VAL A 85 0.03 -3.80 4.17
CA VAL A 85 -1.34 -3.84 3.65
C VAL A 85 -1.32 -3.88 2.12
N GLY A 86 -1.82 -4.96 1.53
CA GLY A 86 -1.67 -5.23 0.11
C GLY A 86 -0.24 -5.64 -0.26
N GLY A 87 0.44 -6.36 0.66
CA GLY A 87 1.86 -6.68 0.53
C GLY A 87 2.18 -7.86 -0.41
N GLY A 88 1.18 -8.39 -1.12
CA GLY A 88 1.37 -9.46 -2.10
C GLY A 88 1.92 -10.74 -1.47
N ALA A 89 2.98 -11.28 -2.03
CA ALA A 89 3.67 -12.47 -1.52
C ALA A 89 4.64 -12.19 -0.36
N GLY A 90 4.67 -10.97 0.19
CA GLY A 90 5.41 -10.61 1.40
C GLY A 90 6.91 -10.39 1.21
N HIS A 91 7.36 -10.05 0.02
CA HIS A 91 8.78 -9.86 -0.27
C HIS A 91 9.44 -8.76 0.57
N ASP A 92 8.75 -7.63 0.78
CA ASP A 92 9.29 -6.50 1.54
C ASP A 92 9.41 -6.85 3.03
N LEU A 93 8.41 -7.53 3.62
CA LEU A 93 8.49 -8.01 5.00
C LEU A 93 9.58 -9.07 5.20
N GLN A 94 9.73 -9.99 4.24
CA GLN A 94 10.78 -11.00 4.28
C GLN A 94 12.16 -10.37 4.26
N GLU A 95 12.37 -9.38 3.43
CA GLU A 95 13.63 -8.65 3.35
C GLU A 95 13.90 -7.84 4.62
N LEU A 96 12.88 -7.15 5.14
CA LEU A 96 12.95 -6.44 6.42
C LEU A 96 13.35 -7.39 7.56
N ALA A 97 12.70 -8.56 7.66
CA ALA A 97 12.98 -9.56 8.69
C ALA A 97 14.40 -10.15 8.60
N GLN A 98 14.93 -10.27 7.37
CA GLN A 98 16.30 -10.75 7.13
C GLN A 98 17.36 -9.71 7.48
N LYS A 99 17.11 -8.44 7.16
CA LYS A 99 18.06 -7.34 7.40
C LYS A 99 18.08 -6.86 8.85
N HIS A 100 16.96 -7.02 9.56
CA HIS A 100 16.79 -6.55 10.93
C HIS A 100 16.32 -7.70 11.84
N SER A 101 17.27 -8.42 12.42
CA SER A 101 16.98 -9.58 13.28
C SER A 101 16.34 -9.22 14.63
N ASP A 102 16.50 -7.99 15.07
CA ASP A 102 16.12 -7.44 16.38
C ASP A 102 14.84 -6.58 16.36
N LEU A 103 14.03 -6.71 15.31
CA LEU A 103 12.74 -6.02 15.24
C LEU A 103 11.87 -6.34 16.47
N PRO A 104 11.33 -5.32 17.15
CA PRO A 104 10.42 -5.53 18.26
C PRO A 104 9.03 -5.91 17.75
N GLY A 105 8.52 -7.05 18.18
CA GLY A 105 7.16 -7.46 17.86
C GLY A 105 7.02 -8.22 16.52
N LYS A 106 5.78 -8.40 16.11
CA LYS A 106 5.37 -9.21 14.97
C LYS A 106 5.28 -8.37 13.69
N LEU A 107 5.49 -9.04 12.56
CA LEU A 107 5.20 -8.51 11.24
C LEU A 107 3.91 -9.16 10.74
N VAL A 108 2.99 -8.39 10.17
CA VAL A 108 1.72 -8.91 9.64
C VAL A 108 1.64 -8.59 8.15
N LEU A 109 1.51 -9.63 7.34
CA LEU A 109 1.24 -9.50 5.91
C LEU A 109 -0.26 -9.60 5.67
N GLN A 110 -0.85 -8.60 5.07
CA GLN A 110 -2.26 -8.56 4.69
C GLN A 110 -2.43 -8.47 3.18
N ASP A 111 -3.23 -9.36 2.63
CA ASP A 111 -3.67 -9.33 1.23
C ASP A 111 -4.89 -10.24 1.06
N LEU A 112 -5.44 -10.32 -0.14
CA LEU A 112 -6.50 -11.24 -0.50
C LEU A 112 -6.01 -12.71 -0.45
N GLU A 113 -6.95 -13.66 -0.46
CA GLU A 113 -6.70 -15.10 -0.38
C GLU A 113 -5.61 -15.60 -1.36
N GLY A 114 -5.63 -15.13 -2.61
CA GLY A 114 -4.67 -15.55 -3.64
C GLY A 114 -3.21 -15.25 -3.27
N PRO A 115 -2.82 -13.98 -3.08
CA PRO A 115 -1.48 -13.60 -2.67
C PRO A 115 -1.06 -14.21 -1.33
N ILE A 116 -1.97 -14.29 -0.35
CA ILE A 116 -1.68 -14.97 0.93
C ILE A 116 -1.41 -16.47 0.74
N GLY A 117 -2.12 -17.12 -0.20
CA GLY A 117 -1.83 -18.51 -0.58
C GLY A 117 -0.41 -18.70 -1.13
N GLU A 118 0.07 -17.76 -1.93
CA GLU A 118 1.45 -17.75 -2.44
C GLU A 118 2.47 -17.48 -1.34
N ALA A 119 2.19 -16.53 -0.46
CA ALA A 119 3.03 -16.24 0.70
C ALA A 119 3.19 -17.49 1.59
N LYS A 120 2.12 -18.26 1.81
CA LYS A 120 2.17 -19.54 2.53
C LYS A 120 3.12 -20.56 1.87
N ALA A 121 3.17 -20.56 0.53
CA ALA A 121 4.07 -21.47 -0.23
C ALA A 121 5.54 -20.99 -0.21
N SER A 122 5.80 -19.72 0.01
CA SER A 122 7.12 -19.09 -0.12
C SER A 122 8.04 -19.28 1.08
N LYS A 123 7.60 -19.96 2.17
CA LYS A 123 8.37 -20.17 3.40
C LYS A 123 8.99 -18.89 3.97
N LEU A 124 8.15 -17.89 4.20
CA LEU A 124 8.56 -16.63 4.83
C LEU A 124 9.09 -16.85 6.26
N SER A 125 9.75 -15.83 6.81
CA SER A 125 10.20 -15.81 8.20
C SER A 125 9.04 -16.10 9.16
N GLU A 126 9.30 -16.89 10.22
CA GLU A 126 8.31 -17.19 11.28
C GLU A 126 7.82 -15.95 12.05
N LYS A 127 8.53 -14.82 11.91
CA LYS A 127 8.10 -13.52 12.44
C LYS A 127 6.94 -12.89 11.66
N ILE A 128 6.62 -13.41 10.46
CA ILE A 128 5.59 -12.86 9.59
C ILE A 128 4.32 -13.67 9.76
N GLU A 129 3.30 -13.05 10.33
CA GLU A 129 1.95 -13.59 10.40
C GLU A 129 1.20 -13.26 9.10
N LEU A 130 0.53 -14.26 8.52
CA LEU A 130 -0.23 -14.11 7.28
C LEU A 130 -1.70 -13.92 7.62
N GLN A 131 -2.31 -12.85 7.12
CA GLN A 131 -3.70 -12.51 7.38
C GLN A 131 -4.42 -12.18 6.08
N GLU A 132 -5.46 -12.95 5.76
CA GLU A 132 -6.36 -12.61 4.66
C GLU A 132 -7.21 -11.40 5.07
N HIS A 133 -7.11 -10.33 4.28
CA HIS A 133 -7.80 -9.07 4.55
C HIS A 133 -8.04 -8.29 3.26
N ASP A 134 -9.27 -7.82 3.10
CA ASP A 134 -9.64 -6.84 2.08
C ASP A 134 -9.59 -5.45 2.71
N PHE A 135 -8.70 -4.60 2.24
CA PHE A 135 -8.50 -3.23 2.75
C PHE A 135 -9.70 -2.30 2.50
N PHE A 136 -10.72 -2.72 1.72
CA PHE A 136 -12.01 -2.05 1.67
C PHE A 136 -12.92 -2.41 2.85
N SER A 137 -12.46 -3.24 3.75
CA SER A 137 -13.09 -3.55 5.02
C SER A 137 -12.33 -2.92 6.19
N GLU A 138 -12.94 -2.94 7.37
CA GLU A 138 -12.35 -2.38 8.58
C GLU A 138 -11.04 -3.08 8.93
N GLN A 139 -9.96 -2.31 9.20
CA GLN A 139 -8.65 -2.84 9.55
C GLN A 139 -8.72 -3.67 10.84
N PRO A 140 -8.40 -4.97 10.82
CA PRO A 140 -8.55 -5.85 11.99
C PRO A 140 -7.44 -5.65 13.04
N VAL A 141 -6.26 -5.18 12.67
CA VAL A 141 -5.18 -4.83 13.60
C VAL A 141 -5.41 -3.40 14.08
N LYS A 142 -5.94 -3.21 15.30
CA LYS A 142 -6.35 -1.90 15.83
C LYS A 142 -5.74 -1.61 17.20
N GLY A 143 -5.42 -0.32 17.44
CA GLY A 143 -5.23 0.21 18.80
C GLY A 143 -6.58 0.61 19.42
N ASN A 144 -6.88 0.11 20.59
CA ASN A 144 -8.10 0.34 21.36
C ASN A 144 -9.37 -0.37 20.84
N GLY A 145 -9.51 -1.65 21.16
CA GLY A 145 -10.79 -2.33 21.08
C GLY A 145 -11.78 -1.77 22.10
N SER A 146 -12.68 -0.89 21.68
CA SER A 146 -13.85 -0.46 22.48
C SER A 146 -15.06 -1.38 22.32
N ASP A 147 -14.96 -2.48 21.59
CA ASP A 147 -16.08 -3.40 21.40
C ASP A 147 -15.97 -4.66 22.27
N ILE A 148 -16.61 -4.58 23.43
CA ILE A 148 -16.65 -5.60 24.51
C ILE A 148 -17.53 -6.81 24.14
N ASN A 149 -17.98 -6.99 22.91
CA ASN A 149 -19.04 -7.98 22.57
C ASN A 149 -18.68 -9.06 21.56
N VAL A 150 -17.40 -9.31 21.27
CA VAL A 150 -17.02 -10.51 20.51
C VAL A 150 -16.08 -11.38 21.35
N LEU A 151 -16.61 -12.51 21.75
CA LEU A 151 -15.92 -13.56 22.48
C LEU A 151 -14.65 -13.96 21.70
N CYS A 152 -13.48 -13.66 22.27
CA CYS A 152 -12.16 -14.04 21.77
C CYS A 152 -11.62 -13.23 20.57
N VAL A 153 -11.73 -11.91 20.54
CA VAL A 153 -10.80 -11.08 19.79
C VAL A 153 -9.75 -10.59 20.78
N LEU A 154 -8.54 -11.13 20.69
CA LEU A 154 -7.37 -10.55 21.30
C LEU A 154 -7.31 -9.11 20.81
N THR A 155 -7.45 -8.15 21.72
CA THR A 155 -7.23 -6.72 21.44
C THR A 155 -5.74 -6.57 21.14
N THR A 156 -5.37 -6.78 19.88
CA THR A 156 -4.01 -6.52 19.42
C THR A 156 -3.82 -5.00 19.51
N PRO A 157 -2.84 -4.50 20.28
CA PRO A 157 -2.53 -3.10 20.28
C PRO A 157 -2.28 -2.62 18.85
N GLY A 158 -2.61 -1.39 18.52
CA GLY A 158 -2.35 -0.84 17.19
C GLY A 158 -0.89 -1.05 16.79
N ALA A 159 -0.67 -1.36 15.53
CA ALA A 159 0.68 -1.57 15.02
C ALA A 159 1.52 -0.30 15.15
N ARG A 160 2.83 -0.46 15.28
CA ARG A 160 3.77 0.66 15.24
C ARG A 160 3.72 1.35 13.87
N ALA A 161 3.59 0.59 12.79
CA ALA A 161 3.43 1.13 11.45
C ALA A 161 2.48 0.29 10.60
N TYR A 162 1.72 0.98 9.74
CA TYR A 162 0.97 0.41 8.63
C TYR A 162 1.63 0.87 7.34
N TYR A 163 1.99 -0.07 6.50
CA TYR A 163 2.76 0.17 5.29
C TYR A 163 1.94 -0.18 4.05
N PHE A 164 1.90 0.74 3.12
CA PHE A 164 1.33 0.56 1.78
C PHE A 164 2.42 0.79 0.75
N LYS A 165 2.60 -0.10 -0.18
CA LYS A 165 3.55 0.08 -1.28
C LYS A 165 2.92 -0.21 -2.61
N SER A 166 2.84 0.80 -3.46
CA SER A 166 2.22 0.69 -4.79
C SER A 166 0.81 0.09 -4.72
N VAL A 167 -0.02 0.61 -3.80
CA VAL A 167 -1.41 0.17 -3.59
C VAL A 167 -2.38 1.29 -3.93
N LEU A 168 -2.21 2.47 -3.33
CA LEU A 168 -3.19 3.56 -3.47
C LEU A 168 -3.17 4.19 -4.87
N HIS A 169 -2.08 4.04 -5.62
CA HIS A 169 -1.99 4.51 -7.00
C HIS A 169 -2.85 3.69 -7.97
N ASP A 170 -3.27 2.49 -7.59
CA ASP A 170 -4.18 1.67 -8.38
C ASP A 170 -5.66 2.07 -8.21
N TRP A 171 -5.93 3.00 -7.29
CA TRP A 171 -7.30 3.37 -6.91
C TRP A 171 -7.57 4.85 -7.14
N PRO A 172 -8.76 5.21 -7.71
CA PRO A 172 -9.24 6.59 -7.75
C PRO A 172 -9.32 7.22 -6.36
N ASP A 173 -9.36 8.55 -6.28
CA ASP A 173 -9.29 9.28 -5.01
C ASP A 173 -10.42 8.92 -4.02
N ASP A 174 -11.63 8.65 -4.50
CA ASP A 174 -12.76 8.21 -3.68
C ASP A 174 -12.52 6.84 -3.05
N LYS A 175 -11.94 5.89 -3.81
CA LYS A 175 -11.59 4.56 -3.33
C LYS A 175 -10.38 4.59 -2.40
N SER A 176 -9.37 5.36 -2.75
CA SER A 176 -8.22 5.58 -1.84
C SER A 176 -8.67 6.21 -0.52
N LEU A 177 -9.62 7.14 -0.54
CA LEU A 177 -10.20 7.74 0.67
C LEU A 177 -10.97 6.71 1.52
N GLU A 178 -11.67 5.78 0.91
CA GLU A 178 -12.37 4.67 1.59
C GLU A 178 -11.35 3.79 2.36
N ILE A 179 -10.29 3.35 1.68
CA ILE A 179 -9.19 2.56 2.27
C ILE A 179 -8.56 3.31 3.46
N LEU A 180 -8.21 4.57 3.26
CA LEU A 180 -7.55 5.39 4.29
C LEU A 180 -8.43 5.65 5.51
N LYS A 181 -9.76 5.73 5.35
CA LYS A 181 -10.70 5.86 6.48
C LYS A 181 -10.74 4.61 7.33
N HIS A 182 -10.79 3.42 6.72
CA HIS A 182 -10.73 2.16 7.46
C HIS A 182 -9.41 2.01 8.23
N LEU A 183 -8.32 2.47 7.64
CA LEU A 183 -7.01 2.45 8.30
C LEU A 183 -6.91 3.47 9.43
N LYS A 184 -7.41 4.70 9.23
CA LYS A 184 -7.31 5.78 10.23
C LYS A 184 -7.78 5.33 11.60
N ASP A 185 -8.90 4.61 11.65
CA ASP A 185 -9.51 4.16 12.90
C ASP A 185 -8.69 3.06 13.62
N ALA A 186 -7.74 2.45 12.92
CA ALA A 186 -6.80 1.48 13.48
C ALA A 186 -5.52 2.13 14.05
N LEU A 187 -5.20 3.36 13.66
CA LEU A 187 -4.02 4.07 14.14
C LEU A 187 -4.20 4.46 15.62
N GLU A 188 -3.20 4.16 16.43
CA GLU A 188 -3.11 4.64 17.81
C GLU A 188 -2.51 6.06 17.80
N PRO A 189 -3.24 7.11 18.27
CA PRO A 189 -2.75 8.48 18.24
C PRO A 189 -1.42 8.64 18.98
N GLY A 190 -0.46 9.32 18.36
CA GLY A 190 0.87 9.56 18.92
C GLY A 190 1.81 8.35 18.94
N TYR A 191 1.35 7.18 18.49
CA TYR A 191 2.16 5.97 18.44
C TYR A 191 2.26 5.38 17.01
N SER A 192 1.13 5.14 16.38
CA SER A 192 1.11 4.51 15.06
C SER A 192 1.50 5.46 13.94
N LYS A 193 2.21 4.93 12.97
CA LYS A 193 2.60 5.64 11.74
C LYS A 193 1.92 5.01 10.53
N LEU A 194 1.47 5.84 9.61
CA LEU A 194 1.13 5.40 8.26
C LEU A 194 2.31 5.68 7.34
N LEU A 195 2.78 4.66 6.66
CA LEU A 195 3.89 4.72 5.71
C LEU A 195 3.35 4.36 4.32
N ILE A 196 3.35 5.32 3.41
CA ILE A 196 2.91 5.12 2.03
C ILE A 196 4.14 5.23 1.13
N ASN A 197 4.54 4.12 0.51
CA ASN A 197 5.67 4.06 -0.41
C ASN A 197 5.17 4.12 -1.85
N GLU A 198 5.08 5.33 -2.38
CA GLU A 198 4.53 5.62 -3.68
C GLU A 198 5.24 6.78 -4.37
N ARG A 199 4.98 6.97 -5.65
CA ARG A 199 5.54 8.12 -6.36
C ARG A 199 4.85 9.40 -5.91
N VAL A 200 5.69 10.43 -5.70
CA VAL A 200 5.22 11.80 -5.51
C VAL A 200 5.68 12.58 -6.74
N ILE A 201 4.74 12.90 -7.63
CA ILE A 201 5.07 13.61 -8.88
C ILE A 201 5.30 15.09 -8.60
N PRO A 202 6.44 15.68 -9.04
CA PRO A 202 6.62 17.11 -8.96
C PRO A 202 5.65 17.83 -9.92
N PRO A 203 5.19 19.06 -9.61
CA PRO A 203 4.21 19.78 -10.43
C PRO A 203 4.75 20.14 -11.83
N THR A 204 6.06 20.14 -12.01
CA THR A 204 6.74 20.38 -13.30
C THR A 204 8.02 19.56 -13.39
N GLY A 205 8.41 19.16 -14.60
CA GLY A 205 9.67 18.46 -14.83
C GLY A 205 9.70 17.03 -14.31
N ALA A 206 8.55 16.38 -14.17
CA ALA A 206 8.45 14.99 -13.73
C ALA A 206 9.29 14.06 -14.64
N HIS A 207 9.93 13.08 -14.03
CA HIS A 207 10.71 12.07 -14.75
C HIS A 207 9.80 11.24 -15.66
N TRP A 208 10.29 10.86 -16.86
CA TRP A 208 9.50 10.12 -17.84
C TRP A 208 8.95 8.78 -17.33
N LEU A 209 9.65 8.10 -16.43
CA LEU A 209 9.14 6.88 -15.79
C LEU A 209 7.89 7.16 -14.94
N SER A 210 7.87 8.26 -14.21
CA SER A 210 6.71 8.64 -13.39
C SER A 210 5.51 9.01 -14.24
N THR A 211 5.73 9.82 -15.31
CA THR A 211 4.64 10.18 -16.24
C THR A 211 4.16 9.00 -17.07
N GLY A 212 5.06 8.07 -17.44
CA GLY A 212 4.68 6.81 -18.11
C GLY A 212 3.82 5.92 -17.22
N LEU A 213 4.16 5.82 -15.94
CA LEU A 213 3.37 5.07 -14.97
C LEU A 213 2.00 5.74 -14.73
N ASP A 214 1.95 7.07 -14.61
CA ASP A 214 0.71 7.82 -14.48
C ASP A 214 -0.28 7.53 -15.64
N ILE A 215 0.23 7.54 -16.87
CA ILE A 215 -0.58 7.15 -18.05
C ILE A 215 -1.04 5.69 -17.93
N THR A 216 -0.22 4.81 -17.37
CA THR A 216 -0.58 3.40 -17.17
C THR A 216 -1.68 3.26 -16.12
N MET A 217 -1.56 3.92 -14.97
CA MET A 217 -2.59 3.93 -13.92
C MET A 217 -3.92 4.47 -14.45
N MET A 218 -3.89 5.55 -15.20
CA MET A 218 -5.06 6.10 -15.87
C MET A 218 -5.70 5.08 -16.83
N ALA A 219 -4.90 4.43 -17.66
CA ALA A 219 -5.42 3.54 -18.71
C ALA A 219 -5.98 2.23 -18.17
N LEU A 220 -5.39 1.68 -17.11
CA LEU A 220 -5.75 0.39 -16.55
C LEU A 220 -6.81 0.51 -15.43
N PHE A 221 -6.68 1.52 -14.56
CA PHE A 221 -7.39 1.59 -13.29
C PHE A 221 -8.30 2.82 -13.16
N GLY A 222 -8.21 3.80 -14.07
CA GLY A 222 -8.89 5.08 -13.89
C GLY A 222 -8.34 5.84 -12.67
N ALA A 223 -7.09 5.59 -12.34
CA ALA A 223 -6.36 6.14 -11.21
C ALA A 223 -5.14 6.94 -11.67
N LYS A 224 -4.39 7.54 -10.74
CA LYS A 224 -3.29 8.45 -11.06
C LYS A 224 -2.12 8.32 -10.08
N GLU A 225 -0.95 8.70 -10.56
CA GLU A 225 0.14 9.07 -9.66
C GLU A 225 -0.14 10.48 -9.11
N ARG A 226 0.17 10.69 -7.83
CA ARG A 226 -0.25 11.91 -7.11
C ARG A 226 0.91 12.87 -6.88
N THR A 227 0.63 14.17 -6.98
CA THR A 227 1.54 15.22 -6.51
C THR A 227 1.52 15.30 -4.98
N GLU A 228 2.48 16.02 -4.39
CA GLU A 228 2.45 16.29 -2.93
C GLU A 228 1.15 16.96 -2.50
N GLU A 229 0.62 17.89 -3.32
CA GLU A 229 -0.64 18.58 -3.02
C GLU A 229 -1.83 17.60 -3.06
N ASP A 230 -1.89 16.70 -4.05
CA ASP A 230 -2.93 15.66 -4.11
C ASP A 230 -2.86 14.76 -2.87
N TRP A 231 -1.64 14.36 -2.43
CA TRP A 231 -1.47 13.57 -1.21
C TRP A 231 -1.92 14.30 0.04
N ARG A 232 -1.58 15.59 0.18
CA ARG A 232 -2.03 16.41 1.31
C ARG A 232 -3.54 16.54 1.35
N GLN A 233 -4.17 16.74 0.21
CA GLN A 233 -5.62 16.81 0.10
C GLN A 233 -6.27 15.48 0.45
N LEU A 234 -5.83 14.37 -0.15
CA LEU A 234 -6.40 13.04 0.07
C LEU A 234 -6.29 12.60 1.55
N LEU A 235 -5.08 12.74 2.13
CA LEU A 235 -4.85 12.40 3.53
C LEU A 235 -5.61 13.32 4.48
N GLY A 236 -5.70 14.61 4.18
CA GLY A 236 -6.50 15.56 4.95
C GLY A 236 -7.99 15.21 4.98
N LEU A 237 -8.56 14.80 3.85
CA LEU A 237 -9.94 14.32 3.77
C LEU A 237 -10.17 13.02 4.58
N ALA A 238 -9.14 12.20 4.75
CA ALA A 238 -9.17 11.02 5.61
C ALA A 238 -8.95 11.35 7.09
N GLY A 239 -8.67 12.61 7.46
CA GLY A 239 -8.33 13.01 8.83
C GLY A 239 -6.91 12.60 9.25
N LEU A 240 -6.01 12.56 8.27
CA LEU A 240 -4.58 12.27 8.42
C LEU A 240 -3.77 13.50 8.02
N LYS A 241 -2.56 13.62 8.54
CA LYS A 241 -1.62 14.68 8.15
C LYS A 241 -0.26 14.10 7.80
N ILE A 242 0.38 14.67 6.77
CA ILE A 242 1.75 14.31 6.39
C ILE A 242 2.71 14.89 7.42
N VAL A 243 3.53 14.02 8.01
CA VAL A 243 4.63 14.38 8.89
C VAL A 243 5.88 14.70 8.08
N LYS A 244 6.20 13.81 7.11
CA LYS A 244 7.38 13.96 6.27
C LYS A 244 7.24 13.15 4.98
N ILE A 245 7.92 13.62 3.94
CA ILE A 245 8.12 12.89 2.68
C ILE A 245 9.63 12.73 2.48
N TRP A 246 10.07 11.49 2.30
CA TRP A 246 11.44 11.17 1.89
C TRP A 246 11.45 10.82 0.41
N THR A 247 12.32 11.45 -0.34
CA THR A 247 12.57 11.14 -1.76
C THR A 247 14.07 11.01 -1.96
N TRP A 248 14.55 9.79 -2.25
CA TRP A 248 15.97 9.58 -2.51
C TRP A 248 16.38 10.01 -3.92
N GLU A 249 15.53 9.68 -4.89
CA GLU A 249 15.75 10.02 -6.28
C GLU A 249 14.45 10.42 -6.98
N PRO A 250 14.49 11.37 -7.94
CA PRO A 250 13.29 11.87 -8.62
C PRO A 250 12.50 10.81 -9.41
N ALA A 251 13.16 9.71 -9.80
CA ALA A 251 12.54 8.61 -10.54
C ALA A 251 12.06 7.46 -9.65
N ALA A 252 12.43 7.47 -8.34
CA ALA A 252 12.07 6.45 -7.39
C ALA A 252 10.72 6.75 -6.72
N GLU A 253 10.23 5.77 -5.98
CA GLU A 253 9.13 5.97 -5.05
C GLU A 253 9.61 6.81 -3.86
N SER A 254 8.73 7.61 -3.33
CA SER A 254 8.92 8.36 -2.08
C SER A 254 8.26 7.62 -0.93
N LEU A 255 8.75 7.82 0.28
CA LEU A 255 8.06 7.36 1.47
C LEU A 255 7.34 8.55 2.12
N ILE A 256 6.03 8.49 2.19
CA ILE A 256 5.19 9.46 2.87
C ILE A 256 4.88 8.93 4.25
N GLU A 257 5.34 9.61 5.29
CA GLU A 257 4.93 9.35 6.67
C GLU A 257 3.76 10.25 7.02
N ALA A 258 2.70 9.64 7.51
CA ALA A 258 1.52 10.34 7.99
C ALA A 258 1.08 9.80 9.34
N GLU A 259 0.28 10.58 10.06
CA GLU A 259 -0.33 10.24 11.34
C GLU A 259 -1.74 10.83 11.42
N GLN A 260 -2.49 10.51 12.46
CA GLN A 260 -3.78 11.17 12.72
C GLN A 260 -3.59 12.69 12.90
N ALA A 261 -4.50 13.48 12.31
CA ALA A 261 -4.44 14.94 12.34
C ALA A 261 -4.75 15.51 13.71
#